data_535fc6ca5ed6d613dd49a4c45550d596
#
_entry.id   535fc6ca5ed6d613dd49a4c45550d596
#
_cell.length_a   1.000
_cell.length_b   1.000
_cell.length_c   1.000
_cell.angle_alpha   90.00
_cell.angle_beta   90.00
_cell.angle_gamma   90.00
#
_symmetry.space_group_name_H-M   'P 1'
#
loop_
_entity.id
_entity.type
_entity.pdbx_description
1 polymer ?
#
loop_
_entity_poly.entity_id
_entity_poly.type
_entity_poly.pdbx_seq_one_letter_code
_entity_poly.pdbx_strand_id
1 'polypeptide(L)' 'MQEDSDAELVASVAEEFVDRLGRDAVPYLQFEEALAMDNGDILSAETWHDIADAVVHVLACVNRP' A
#
# COMPACT_ATOMS: atom_id res chain seq x y z
N MET A 1 8.02 9.42 -17.76
CA MET A 1 8.94 8.31 -17.55
C MET A 1 9.08 7.95 -16.09
N GLN A 2 9.25 8.94 -15.24
CA GLN A 2 9.37 8.71 -13.80
C GLN A 2 8.13 8.08 -13.21
N GLU A 3 6.99 8.40 -13.77
CA GLU A 3 5.71 7.94 -13.25
C GLU A 3 5.58 6.42 -13.32
N ASP A 4 6.06 5.83 -14.41
CA ASP A 4 5.99 4.39 -14.57
C ASP A 4 6.83 3.68 -13.51
N SER A 5 8.01 4.23 -13.21
CA SER A 5 8.88 3.66 -12.20
C SER A 5 8.23 3.69 -10.82
N ASP A 6 7.55 4.81 -10.50
CA ASP A 6 6.90 4.95 -9.22
C ASP A 6 5.75 3.95 -9.07
N ALA A 7 4.97 3.76 -10.13
CA ALA A 7 3.86 2.82 -10.11
C ALA A 7 4.36 1.39 -9.93
N GLU A 8 5.45 1.05 -10.61
CA GLU A 8 6.02 -0.28 -10.47
C GLU A 8 6.56 -0.51 -9.08
N LEU A 9 7.17 0.52 -8.49
CA LEU A 9 7.72 0.42 -7.15
C LEU A 9 6.60 0.22 -6.13
N VAL A 10 5.52 0.96 -6.26
CA VAL A 10 4.37 0.82 -5.37
C VAL A 10 3.77 -0.57 -5.49
N ALA A 11 3.60 -1.06 -6.71
CA ALA A 11 3.04 -2.39 -6.94
C ALA A 11 3.95 -3.46 -6.33
N SER A 12 5.25 -3.31 -6.48
CA SER A 12 6.22 -4.25 -5.95
C SER A 12 6.17 -4.30 -4.42
N VAL A 13 6.10 -3.14 -3.80
CA VAL A 13 6.00 -3.04 -2.34
C VAL A 13 4.69 -3.65 -1.86
N ALA A 14 3.60 -3.38 -2.58
CA ALA A 14 2.28 -3.92 -2.22
C ALA A 14 2.29 -5.45 -2.26
N GLU A 15 2.90 -6.02 -3.30
CA GLU A 15 2.98 -7.47 -3.41
C GLU A 15 3.77 -8.08 -2.27
N GLU A 16 4.83 -7.40 -1.86
CA GLU A 16 5.64 -7.88 -0.75
C GLU A 16 4.86 -7.85 0.55
N PHE A 17 4.08 -6.81 0.79
CA PHE A 17 3.23 -6.74 1.95
C PHE A 17 2.20 -7.86 1.97
N VAL A 18 1.59 -8.14 0.82
CA VAL A 18 0.61 -9.22 0.71
C VAL A 18 1.28 -10.56 0.96
N ASP A 19 2.49 -10.74 0.44
CA ASP A 19 3.22 -11.98 0.61
C ASP A 19 3.54 -12.24 2.09
N ARG A 20 3.85 -11.20 2.84
CA ARG A 20 4.24 -11.34 4.24
C ARG A 20 3.07 -11.31 5.20
N LEU A 21 2.10 -10.45 4.95
CA LEU A 21 1.02 -10.18 5.90
C LEU A 21 -0.35 -10.64 5.42
N GLY A 22 -0.48 -10.95 4.13
CA GLY A 22 -1.76 -11.32 3.59
C GLY A 22 -2.77 -10.20 3.78
N ARG A 23 -3.96 -10.56 4.24
CA ARG A 23 -5.02 -9.60 4.46
C ARG A 23 -4.70 -8.59 5.57
N ASP A 24 -3.82 -8.96 6.47
CA ASP A 24 -3.45 -8.08 7.57
C ASP A 24 -2.66 -6.87 7.07
N ALA A 25 -2.19 -6.91 5.83
CA ALA A 25 -1.48 -5.78 5.26
C ALA A 25 -2.36 -4.53 5.20
N VAL A 26 -3.66 -4.69 4.91
CA VAL A 26 -4.56 -3.55 4.79
C VAL A 26 -4.68 -2.77 6.10
N PRO A 27 -5.06 -3.39 7.21
CA PRO A 27 -5.15 -2.64 8.46
C PRO A 27 -3.79 -2.12 8.93
N TYR A 28 -2.72 -2.84 8.64
CA TYR A 28 -1.39 -2.36 8.99
C TYR A 28 -1.07 -1.04 8.26
N LEU A 29 -1.34 -1.01 6.96
CA LEU A 29 -1.05 0.18 6.16
C LEU A 29 -1.97 1.33 6.52
N GLN A 30 -3.24 1.03 6.84
CA GLN A 30 -4.16 2.06 7.29
C GLN A 30 -3.69 2.69 8.60
N PHE A 31 -3.15 1.89 9.48
CA PHE A 31 -2.60 2.38 10.73
C PHE A 31 -1.40 3.31 10.47
N GLU A 32 -0.51 2.91 9.57
CA GLU A 32 0.64 3.74 9.22
C GLU A 32 0.22 5.05 8.58
N GLU A 33 -0.79 5.00 7.73
CA GLU A 33 -1.31 6.21 7.10
C GLU A 33 -1.87 7.15 8.16
N ALA A 34 -2.68 6.62 9.07
CA ALA A 34 -3.28 7.43 10.12
C ALA A 34 -2.21 8.04 11.02
N LEU A 35 -1.17 7.28 11.32
CA LEU A 35 -0.08 7.75 12.15
C LEU A 35 0.68 8.90 11.46
N ALA A 36 0.91 8.77 10.17
CA ALA A 36 1.56 9.82 9.39
C ALA A 36 0.72 11.09 9.37
N MET A 37 -0.59 10.93 9.20
CA MET A 37 -1.50 12.08 9.22
C MET A 37 -1.47 12.78 10.57
N ASP A 38 -1.45 11.99 11.64
CA ASP A 38 -1.44 12.52 13.00
C ASP A 38 -0.16 13.33 13.25
N ASN A 39 0.93 12.92 12.63
CA ASN A 39 2.21 13.61 12.75
C ASN A 39 2.35 14.78 11.77
N GLY A 40 1.34 15.02 10.94
CA GLY A 40 1.39 16.08 9.96
C GLY A 40 2.26 15.77 8.76
N ASP A 41 2.61 14.49 8.57
CA ASP A 41 3.46 14.05 7.48
C ASP A 41 2.59 13.64 6.29
N ILE A 42 2.15 14.65 5.55
CA ILE A 42 1.20 14.44 4.46
C ILE A 42 1.81 13.58 3.35
N LEU A 43 3.08 13.79 3.04
CA LEU A 43 3.71 13.03 1.96
C LEU A 43 3.80 11.55 2.28
N SER A 44 4.15 11.21 3.51
CA SER A 44 4.18 9.82 3.92
C SER A 44 2.78 9.23 3.95
N ALA A 45 1.80 10.01 4.41
CA ALA A 45 0.41 9.54 4.43
C ALA A 45 -0.07 9.20 3.04
N GLU A 46 0.25 10.02 2.04
CA GLU A 46 -0.12 9.74 0.66
C GLU A 46 0.55 8.48 0.14
N THR A 47 1.82 8.30 0.49
CA THR A 47 2.55 7.10 0.08
C THR A 47 1.92 5.85 0.68
N TRP A 48 1.61 5.88 1.98
CA TRP A 48 0.96 4.74 2.63
C TRP A 48 -0.40 4.46 2.02
N HIS A 49 -1.14 5.53 1.68
CA HIS A 49 -2.44 5.38 1.05
C HIS A 49 -2.32 4.68 -0.31
N ASP A 50 -1.35 5.09 -1.11
CA ASP A 50 -1.13 4.48 -2.42
C ASP A 50 -0.78 3.01 -2.31
N ILE A 51 0.07 2.68 -1.34
CA ILE A 51 0.46 1.29 -1.11
C ILE A 51 -0.74 0.48 -0.64
N ALA A 52 -1.55 1.04 0.25
CA ALA A 52 -2.75 0.34 0.74
C ALA A 52 -3.73 0.07 -0.40
N ASP A 53 -3.91 1.05 -1.27
CA ASP A 53 -4.79 0.89 -2.42
C ASP A 53 -4.30 -0.23 -3.34
N ALA A 54 -2.98 -0.26 -3.56
CA ALA A 54 -2.38 -1.31 -4.38
C ALA A 54 -2.52 -2.67 -3.72
N VAL A 55 -2.39 -2.75 -2.40
CA VAL A 55 -2.56 -4.00 -1.66
C VAL A 55 -3.98 -4.53 -1.83
N VAL A 56 -4.97 -3.65 -1.72
CA VAL A 56 -6.37 -4.05 -1.92
C VAL A 56 -6.55 -4.64 -3.31
N HIS A 57 -5.92 -4.02 -4.30
CA HIS A 57 -5.99 -4.49 -5.67
C HIS A 57 -5.37 -5.88 -5.84
N VAL A 58 -4.20 -6.07 -5.24
CA VAL A 58 -3.51 -7.37 -5.30
C VAL A 58 -4.35 -8.45 -4.64
N LEU A 59 -4.91 -8.15 -3.47
CA LEU A 59 -5.74 -9.11 -2.75
C LEU A 59 -6.98 -9.49 -3.56
N ALA A 60 -7.59 -8.51 -4.23
CA ALA A 60 -8.75 -8.78 -5.07
C ALA A 60 -8.40 -9.72 -6.21
N CYS A 61 -7.22 -9.57 -6.80
CA CYS A 61 -6.77 -10.45 -7.86
C CYS A 61 -6.48 -11.85 -7.37
N VAL A 62 -5.86 -11.96 -6.20
CA VAL A 62 -5.49 -13.27 -5.63
C VAL A 62 -6.73 -14.04 -5.18
N ASN A 63 -7.72 -13.35 -4.64
CA ASN A 63 -8.92 -13.99 -4.11
C ASN A 63 -9.98 -14.26 -5.16
N ARG A 64 -9.68 -14.03 -6.39
CA ARG A 64 -10.63 -14.28 -7.46
C ARG A 64 -10.86 -15.76 -7.64
N PRO A 65 -12.12 -16.19 -7.74
CA PRO A 65 -12.44 -17.62 -7.96
C PRO A 65 -12.02 -18.09 -9.34
#